data_d3102140df26bf21ca4eabbe398690c1
#
_entry.id   d3102140df26bf21ca4eabbe398690c1
#
_cell.length_a   1.000
_cell.length_b   1.000
_cell.length_c   1.000
_cell.angle_alpha   90.00
_cell.angle_beta   90.00
_cell.angle_gamma   90.00
#
_symmetry.space_group_name_H-M   'P 1'
#
loop_
_entity.id
_entity.type
_entity.pdbx_description
1 polymer ?
#
loop_
_entity_poly.entity_id
_entity_poly.type
_entity_poly.pdbx_seq_one_letter_code
_entity_poly.pdbx_strand_id
1 'polypeptide(L)'
;MKMNIKIAVVNNSGNMGKSTICDSLLLPRLEGAKVVKVETINTDGTNDVKISAKEFLEITKKIGAKGSVIVDVGSSNVEIFFEKIREFHGTQEDFDYFIVPVTPENKGQMDTLLTIGALLDLNVEPERIRVIFNKVDPGRAFDKQFSGILENQLFCSLKIKRYPIIRNTELFFHLNEMNKTLKEVLDDDRDFRKLMRECEDDDEL
;
A
#
# COMPACT_ATOMS: atom_id res chain seq x y z
N MET A 1 24.28 -0.47 8.79
CA MET A 1 23.41 -1.45 9.47
C MET A 1 22.20 -1.67 8.57
N LYS A 2 22.04 -2.85 7.95
CA LYS A 2 20.84 -3.11 7.13
C LYS A 2 19.63 -3.09 8.05
N MET A 3 18.71 -2.15 7.82
CA MET A 3 17.46 -2.09 8.57
C MET A 3 16.57 -3.26 8.12
N ASN A 4 16.09 -4.05 9.06
CA ASN A 4 15.12 -5.11 8.81
C ASN A 4 13.73 -4.56 9.12
N ILE A 5 13.11 -3.84 8.21
CA ILE A 5 11.82 -3.18 8.40
C ILE A 5 10.70 -4.09 7.91
N LYS A 6 9.68 -4.24 8.71
CA LYS A 6 8.47 -5.01 8.41
C LYS A 6 7.28 -4.07 8.27
N ILE A 7 6.68 -4.03 7.11
CA ILE A 7 5.58 -3.10 6.79
C ILE A 7 4.40 -3.89 6.28
N ALA A 8 3.20 -3.62 6.80
CA ALA A 8 1.95 -4.03 6.18
C ALA A 8 1.29 -2.82 5.51
N VAL A 9 0.83 -2.97 4.28
CA VAL A 9 0.03 -1.96 3.57
C VAL A 9 -1.39 -2.46 3.49
N VAL A 10 -2.30 -1.80 4.19
CA VAL A 10 -3.68 -2.28 4.45
C VAL A 10 -4.70 -1.18 4.19
N ASN A 11 -5.84 -1.52 3.64
CA ASN A 11 -7.05 -0.70 3.61
C ASN A 11 -8.22 -1.57 3.11
N ASN A 12 -9.37 -1.51 3.76
CA ASN A 12 -10.58 -2.24 3.39
C ASN A 12 -11.11 -1.84 2.02
N SER A 13 -10.76 -0.65 1.53
CA SER A 13 -11.17 -0.19 0.20
C SER A 13 -10.24 -0.70 -0.90
N GLY A 14 -10.83 -1.02 -2.06
CA GLY A 14 -10.09 -1.23 -3.31
C GLY A 14 -9.58 0.10 -3.90
N ASN A 15 -8.71 0.01 -4.91
CA ASN A 15 -8.20 1.16 -5.68
C ASN A 15 -7.52 2.27 -4.88
N MET A 16 -7.10 1.99 -3.64
CA MET A 16 -6.37 2.93 -2.78
C MET A 16 -4.91 3.09 -3.17
N GLY A 17 -4.41 2.26 -4.12
CA GLY A 17 -3.03 2.27 -4.58
C GLY A 17 -2.07 1.49 -3.67
N LYS A 18 -2.56 0.50 -2.92
CA LYS A 18 -1.74 -0.34 -2.01
C LYS A 18 -0.55 -0.96 -2.75
N SER A 19 -0.79 -1.73 -3.81
CA SER A 19 0.26 -2.39 -4.58
C SER A 19 1.22 -1.40 -5.25
N THR A 20 0.70 -0.28 -5.77
CA THR A 20 1.55 0.80 -6.30
C THR A 20 2.49 1.39 -5.24
N ILE A 21 1.99 1.59 -4.02
CA ILE A 21 2.80 2.06 -2.89
C ILE A 21 3.85 1.00 -2.52
N CYS A 22 3.49 -0.28 -2.48
CA CYS A 22 4.43 -1.36 -2.22
C CYS A 22 5.55 -1.42 -3.25
N ASP A 23 5.20 -1.45 -4.53
CA ASP A 23 6.14 -1.73 -5.62
C ASP A 23 6.94 -0.49 -6.05
N SER A 24 6.30 0.70 -6.08
CA SER A 24 6.91 1.92 -6.62
C SER A 24 7.45 2.88 -5.55
N LEU A 25 6.92 2.83 -4.32
CA LEU A 25 7.38 3.72 -3.24
C LEU A 25 8.28 3.00 -2.24
N LEU A 26 7.84 1.85 -1.70
CA LEU A 26 8.54 1.18 -0.60
C LEU A 26 9.67 0.29 -1.09
N LEU A 27 9.39 -0.61 -2.04
CA LEU A 27 10.35 -1.60 -2.51
C LEU A 27 11.67 -0.99 -3.02
N PRO A 28 11.68 0.08 -3.83
CA PRO A 28 12.92 0.68 -4.31
C PRO A 28 13.76 1.37 -3.22
N ARG A 29 13.14 1.71 -2.07
CA ARG A 29 13.78 2.42 -0.96
C ARG A 29 14.26 1.51 0.16
N LEU A 30 13.85 0.25 0.14
CA LEU A 30 14.22 -0.75 1.15
C LEU A 30 15.11 -1.81 0.50
N GLU A 31 16.41 -1.60 0.53
CA GLU A 31 17.39 -2.48 -0.11
C GLU A 31 17.23 -3.95 0.32
N GLY A 32 17.01 -4.82 -0.65
CA GLY A 32 16.82 -6.26 -0.43
C GLY A 32 15.46 -6.63 0.18
N ALA A 33 14.49 -5.69 0.21
CA ALA A 33 13.15 -5.98 0.65
C ALA A 33 12.43 -6.94 -0.29
N LYS A 34 11.46 -7.69 0.26
CA LYS A 34 10.58 -8.58 -0.50
C LYS A 34 9.13 -8.14 -0.28
N VAL A 35 8.34 -8.16 -1.36
CA VAL A 35 6.89 -7.98 -1.28
C VAL A 35 6.23 -9.34 -1.12
N VAL A 36 5.36 -9.47 -0.13
CA VAL A 36 4.49 -10.62 0.11
C VAL A 36 3.06 -10.18 -0.15
N LYS A 37 2.44 -10.69 -1.20
CA LYS A 37 1.04 -10.40 -1.50
C LYS A 37 0.13 -11.34 -0.72
N VAL A 38 -0.90 -10.78 -0.09
CA VAL A 38 -1.97 -11.51 0.60
C VAL A 38 -3.22 -11.34 -0.26
N GLU A 39 -3.35 -12.23 -1.22
CA GLU A 39 -4.50 -12.30 -2.13
C GLU A 39 -5.07 -13.72 -2.08
N THR A 40 -6.39 -13.83 -2.15
CA THR A 40 -7.04 -15.13 -2.24
C THR A 40 -7.07 -15.58 -3.69
N ILE A 41 -6.49 -16.72 -3.95
CA ILE A 41 -6.68 -17.42 -5.23
C ILE A 41 -7.89 -18.33 -5.02
N ASN A 42 -9.03 -17.96 -5.59
CA ASN A 42 -10.19 -18.85 -5.66
C ASN A 42 -9.88 -20.00 -6.63
N THR A 43 -9.43 -21.13 -6.10
CA THR A 43 -9.17 -22.34 -6.90
C THR A 43 -10.40 -23.24 -7.05
N ASP A 44 -11.48 -22.95 -6.32
CA ASP A 44 -12.67 -23.82 -6.23
C ASP A 44 -13.99 -23.16 -6.68
N GLY A 45 -13.95 -21.93 -7.16
CA GLY A 45 -15.15 -21.20 -7.63
C GLY A 45 -16.13 -20.77 -6.54
N THR A 46 -15.79 -20.96 -5.25
CA THR A 46 -16.58 -20.44 -4.14
C THR A 46 -16.17 -19.00 -3.80
N ASN A 47 -17.15 -18.15 -3.47
CA ASN A 47 -16.87 -16.74 -3.08
C ASN A 47 -16.33 -16.60 -1.65
N ASP A 48 -15.97 -17.69 -0.99
CA ASP A 48 -15.47 -17.71 0.38
C ASP A 48 -13.97 -17.40 0.39
N VAL A 49 -13.67 -16.12 0.59
CA VAL A 49 -12.32 -15.61 0.77
C VAL A 49 -11.83 -15.97 2.18
N LYS A 50 -11.04 -17.03 2.31
CA LYS A 50 -10.44 -17.40 3.61
C LYS A 50 -8.94 -17.61 3.45
N ILE A 51 -8.14 -16.74 4.10
CA ILE A 51 -6.73 -17.06 4.35
C ILE A 51 -6.70 -18.21 5.33
N SER A 52 -6.21 -19.38 4.92
CA SER A 52 -6.08 -20.52 5.82
C SER A 52 -5.05 -20.23 6.92
N ALA A 53 -5.19 -20.90 8.07
CA ALA A 53 -4.20 -20.79 9.15
C ALA A 53 -2.78 -21.18 8.67
N LYS A 54 -2.67 -22.11 7.72
CA LYS A 54 -1.39 -22.53 7.13
C LYS A 54 -0.78 -21.41 6.30
N GLU A 55 -1.55 -20.73 5.46
CA GLU A 55 -1.09 -19.60 4.65
C GLU A 55 -0.66 -18.43 5.53
N PHE A 56 -1.42 -18.14 6.59
CA PHE A 56 -1.05 -17.10 7.54
C PHE A 56 0.27 -17.42 8.27
N LEU A 57 0.48 -18.67 8.69
CA LEU A 57 1.76 -19.10 9.26
C LEU A 57 2.93 -19.01 8.28
N GLU A 58 2.71 -19.20 6.98
CA GLU A 58 3.74 -18.97 5.97
C GLU A 58 4.05 -17.48 5.80
N ILE A 59 3.04 -16.62 5.90
CA ILE A 59 3.22 -15.15 5.90
C ILE A 59 4.05 -14.74 7.11
N THR A 60 3.71 -15.20 8.32
CA THR A 60 4.44 -14.87 9.55
C THR A 60 5.88 -15.37 9.52
N LYS A 61 6.14 -16.55 8.95
CA LYS A 61 7.51 -17.05 8.73
C LYS A 61 8.30 -16.12 7.80
N LYS A 62 7.69 -15.60 6.73
CA LYS A 62 8.33 -14.65 5.82
C LYS A 62 8.61 -13.32 6.51
N ILE A 63 7.68 -12.85 7.37
CA ILE A 63 7.87 -11.64 8.19
C ILE A 63 9.01 -11.84 9.17
N GLY A 64 9.09 -12.98 9.86
CA GLY A 64 10.16 -13.31 10.81
C GLY A 64 11.53 -13.55 10.17
N ALA A 65 11.61 -13.71 8.83
CA ALA A 65 12.87 -13.90 8.14
C ALA A 65 13.75 -12.65 8.17
N LYS A 66 15.08 -12.85 8.00
CA LYS A 66 16.05 -11.74 7.90
C LYS A 66 15.75 -10.89 6.66
N GLY A 67 15.87 -9.58 6.80
CA GLY A 67 15.66 -8.61 5.73
C GLY A 67 14.33 -7.85 5.89
N SER A 68 14.15 -6.82 5.07
CA SER A 68 12.91 -6.05 5.04
C SER A 68 11.81 -6.80 4.30
N VAL A 69 10.58 -6.72 4.79
CA VAL A 69 9.41 -7.35 4.17
C VAL A 69 8.27 -6.33 4.09
N ILE A 70 7.64 -6.27 2.95
CA ILE A 70 6.44 -5.46 2.70
C ILE A 70 5.30 -6.44 2.46
N VAL A 71 4.26 -6.38 3.26
CA VAL A 71 3.04 -7.20 3.09
C VAL A 71 1.98 -6.34 2.42
N ASP A 72 1.64 -6.68 1.18
CA ASP A 72 0.57 -6.05 0.41
C ASP A 72 -0.73 -6.84 0.63
N VAL A 73 -1.67 -6.27 1.37
CA VAL A 73 -2.93 -6.96 1.71
C VAL A 73 -4.04 -6.49 0.78
N GLY A 74 -4.56 -7.40 -0.04
CA GLY A 74 -5.72 -7.15 -0.89
C GLY A 74 -6.93 -6.70 -0.07
N SER A 75 -7.74 -5.79 -0.60
CA SER A 75 -8.87 -5.20 0.15
C SER A 75 -9.86 -6.25 0.65
N SER A 76 -10.13 -7.28 -0.14
CA SER A 76 -11.00 -8.40 0.23
C SER A 76 -10.43 -9.29 1.35
N ASN A 77 -9.15 -9.16 1.67
CA ASN A 77 -8.46 -9.99 2.65
C ASN A 77 -8.13 -9.26 3.96
N VAL A 78 -8.38 -7.95 4.04
CA VAL A 78 -7.97 -7.15 5.21
C VAL A 78 -8.67 -7.60 6.48
N GLU A 79 -9.97 -7.86 6.43
CA GLU A 79 -10.74 -8.32 7.59
C GLU A 79 -10.22 -9.67 8.10
N ILE A 80 -10.03 -10.64 7.19
CA ILE A 80 -9.52 -11.97 7.53
C ILE A 80 -8.07 -11.87 8.02
N PHE A 81 -7.25 -11.02 7.42
CA PHE A 81 -5.89 -10.78 7.86
C PHE A 81 -5.86 -10.25 9.31
N PHE A 82 -6.75 -9.32 9.67
CA PHE A 82 -6.88 -8.81 11.03
C PHE A 82 -7.43 -9.85 12.01
N GLU A 83 -8.39 -10.69 11.59
CA GLU A 83 -8.85 -11.83 12.38
C GLU A 83 -7.71 -12.80 12.70
N LYS A 84 -6.88 -13.11 11.71
CA LYS A 84 -5.71 -13.97 11.91
C LYS A 84 -4.66 -13.34 12.83
N ILE A 85 -4.39 -12.05 12.72
CA ILE A 85 -3.53 -11.34 13.67
C ILE A 85 -4.10 -11.45 15.10
N ARG A 86 -5.42 -11.36 15.27
CA ARG A 86 -6.08 -11.49 16.58
C ARG A 86 -6.00 -12.91 17.12
N GLU A 87 -6.18 -13.95 16.26
CA GLU A 87 -6.05 -15.36 16.64
C GLU A 87 -4.60 -15.70 17.05
N PHE A 88 -3.61 -15.16 16.34
CA PHE A 88 -2.19 -15.37 16.62
C PHE A 88 -1.63 -14.17 17.40
N HIS A 89 -1.99 -14.08 18.67
CA HIS A 89 -1.60 -12.98 19.56
C HIS A 89 -0.11 -12.62 19.44
N GLY A 90 0.16 -11.31 19.38
CA GLY A 90 1.52 -10.78 19.27
C GLY A 90 2.01 -10.55 17.84
N THR A 91 1.33 -11.09 16.81
CA THR A 91 1.76 -10.93 15.42
C THR A 91 1.76 -9.47 14.96
N GLN A 92 0.90 -8.59 15.54
CA GLN A 92 0.93 -7.16 15.24
C GLN A 92 2.26 -6.50 15.65
N GLU A 93 2.98 -7.08 16.61
CA GLU A 93 4.26 -6.58 17.09
C GLU A 93 5.41 -6.89 16.11
N ASP A 94 5.21 -7.88 15.25
CA ASP A 94 6.18 -8.24 14.20
C ASP A 94 6.28 -7.17 13.10
N PHE A 95 5.32 -6.24 13.03
CA PHE A 95 5.32 -5.14 12.07
C PHE A 95 5.84 -3.85 12.71
N ASP A 96 6.82 -3.22 12.07
CA ASP A 96 7.28 -1.88 12.47
C ASP A 96 6.24 -0.81 12.12
N TYR A 97 5.56 -0.95 10.97
CA TYR A 97 4.56 0.00 10.50
C TYR A 97 3.40 -0.67 9.77
N PHE A 98 2.22 -0.09 9.98
CA PHE A 98 1.03 -0.29 9.16
C PHE A 98 0.79 0.96 8.32
N ILE A 99 0.89 0.84 7.00
CA ILE A 99 0.64 1.94 6.07
C ILE A 99 -0.80 1.83 5.59
N VAL A 100 -1.56 2.91 5.78
CA VAL A 100 -2.97 3.01 5.39
C VAL A 100 -3.09 4.13 4.36
N PRO A 101 -3.18 3.83 3.06
CA PRO A 101 -3.41 4.83 2.04
C PRO A 101 -4.85 5.35 2.11
N VAL A 102 -5.04 6.65 1.85
CA VAL A 102 -6.35 7.30 1.73
C VAL A 102 -6.43 8.08 0.43
N THR A 103 -7.60 8.04 -0.23
CA THR A 103 -7.89 8.80 -1.46
C THR A 103 -8.94 9.88 -1.19
N PRO A 104 -9.12 10.90 -2.06
CA PRO A 104 -10.11 11.95 -1.89
C PRO A 104 -11.57 11.48 -1.87
N GLU A 105 -11.83 10.27 -2.35
CA GLU A 105 -13.18 9.72 -2.40
C GLU A 105 -13.77 9.51 -1.00
N ASN A 106 -15.01 9.94 -0.76
CA ASN A 106 -15.66 9.84 0.54
C ASN A 106 -15.65 8.39 1.08
N LYS A 107 -15.98 7.42 0.24
CA LYS A 107 -15.93 6.00 0.62
C LYS A 107 -14.54 5.61 1.07
N GLY A 108 -13.50 6.00 0.31
CA GLY A 108 -12.11 5.71 0.65
C GLY A 108 -11.70 6.29 2.00
N GLN A 109 -12.15 7.51 2.33
CA GLN A 109 -11.89 8.13 3.63
C GLN A 109 -12.57 7.37 4.78
N MET A 110 -13.83 6.96 4.58
CA MET A 110 -14.58 6.18 5.58
C MET A 110 -13.93 4.81 5.82
N ASP A 111 -13.59 4.08 4.75
CA ASP A 111 -12.94 2.77 4.84
C ASP A 111 -11.54 2.87 5.48
N THR A 112 -10.84 3.99 5.25
CA THR A 112 -9.58 4.29 5.94
C THR A 112 -9.77 4.46 7.45
N LEU A 113 -10.80 5.18 7.88
CA LEU A 113 -11.12 5.33 9.30
C LEU A 113 -11.48 3.99 9.94
N LEU A 114 -12.27 3.15 9.27
CA LEU A 114 -12.56 1.79 9.73
C LEU A 114 -11.29 0.95 9.86
N THR A 115 -10.39 1.03 8.89
CA THR A 115 -9.10 0.33 8.92
C THR A 115 -8.22 0.79 10.09
N ILE A 116 -8.16 2.11 10.35
CA ILE A 116 -7.44 2.68 11.49
C ILE A 116 -8.04 2.19 12.81
N GLY A 117 -9.37 2.22 12.93
CA GLY A 117 -10.07 1.70 14.13
C GLY A 117 -9.72 0.25 14.40
N ALA A 118 -9.80 -0.60 13.37
CA ALA A 118 -9.46 -2.02 13.48
C ALA A 118 -7.99 -2.27 13.90
N LEU A 119 -7.05 -1.45 13.42
CA LEU A 119 -5.65 -1.53 13.86
C LEU A 119 -5.47 -1.15 15.34
N LEU A 120 -6.16 -0.12 15.80
CA LEU A 120 -6.14 0.28 17.22
C LEU A 120 -6.78 -0.79 18.11
N ASP A 121 -7.87 -1.45 17.65
CA ASP A 121 -8.51 -2.57 18.34
C ASP A 121 -7.61 -3.83 18.41
N LEU A 122 -6.62 -3.94 17.51
CA LEU A 122 -5.56 -4.94 17.56
C LEU A 122 -4.39 -4.52 18.46
N ASN A 123 -4.53 -3.43 19.23
CA ASN A 123 -3.49 -2.84 20.04
C ASN A 123 -2.23 -2.40 19.27
N VAL A 124 -2.39 -2.02 18.00
CA VAL A 124 -1.30 -1.38 17.25
C VAL A 124 -1.11 0.03 17.78
N GLU A 125 0.11 0.35 18.20
CA GLU A 125 0.46 1.68 18.69
C GLU A 125 0.21 2.75 17.62
N PRO A 126 -0.40 3.91 17.95
CA PRO A 126 -0.69 4.98 16.99
C PRO A 126 0.53 5.42 16.18
N GLU A 127 1.72 5.38 16.78
CA GLU A 127 2.98 5.74 16.15
C GLU A 127 3.43 4.75 15.06
N ARG A 128 2.89 3.54 15.05
CA ARG A 128 3.14 2.54 13.99
C ARG A 128 2.15 2.67 12.83
N ILE A 129 1.05 3.40 13.00
CA ILE A 129 0.08 3.65 11.94
C ILE A 129 0.53 4.86 11.12
N ARG A 130 0.73 4.67 9.81
CA ARG A 130 1.16 5.71 8.88
C ARG A 130 0.12 5.88 7.79
N VAL A 131 -0.47 7.06 7.70
CA VAL A 131 -1.44 7.38 6.65
C VAL A 131 -0.74 8.08 5.48
N ILE A 132 -0.98 7.59 4.26
CA ILE A 132 -0.47 8.19 3.02
C ILE A 132 -1.66 8.74 2.23
N PHE A 133 -1.66 10.04 1.96
CA PHE A 133 -2.66 10.71 1.15
C PHE A 133 -2.33 10.50 -0.34
N ASN A 134 -3.08 9.60 -0.98
CA ASN A 134 -2.85 9.19 -2.35
C ASN A 134 -3.86 9.84 -3.31
N LYS A 135 -3.50 9.93 -4.58
CA LYS A 135 -4.31 10.55 -5.66
C LYS A 135 -4.72 11.98 -5.35
N VAL A 136 -3.85 12.75 -4.69
CA VAL A 136 -4.12 14.15 -4.34
C VAL A 136 -4.15 14.98 -5.61
N ASP A 137 -5.27 15.64 -5.88
CA ASP A 137 -5.42 16.57 -7.00
C ASP A 137 -4.68 17.88 -6.69
N PRO A 138 -3.64 18.27 -7.46
CA PRO A 138 -2.91 19.49 -7.23
C PRO A 138 -3.74 20.77 -7.51
N GLY A 139 -4.83 20.66 -8.27
CA GLY A 139 -5.73 21.76 -8.61
C GLY A 139 -6.75 22.09 -7.51
N ARG A 140 -6.81 21.31 -6.43
CA ARG A 140 -7.78 21.48 -5.34
C ARG A 140 -7.09 21.63 -4.00
N ALA A 141 -7.68 22.42 -3.11
CA ALA A 141 -7.18 22.55 -1.74
C ALA A 141 -7.17 21.20 -1.02
N PHE A 142 -6.03 20.83 -0.43
CA PHE A 142 -5.82 19.54 0.25
C PHE A 142 -6.87 19.28 1.32
N ASP A 143 -7.11 20.26 2.20
CA ASP A 143 -8.07 20.12 3.31
C ASP A 143 -9.50 19.85 2.82
N LYS A 144 -9.89 20.46 1.68
CA LYS A 144 -11.19 20.21 1.08
C LYS A 144 -11.31 18.81 0.48
N GLN A 145 -10.21 18.25 -0.01
CA GLN A 145 -10.23 16.90 -0.56
C GLN A 145 -10.36 15.82 0.52
N PHE A 146 -9.81 16.09 1.70
CA PHE A 146 -9.71 15.10 2.79
C PHE A 146 -10.41 15.56 4.07
N SER A 147 -11.38 16.46 3.99
CA SER A 147 -12.10 16.98 5.17
C SER A 147 -12.73 15.88 6.02
N GLY A 148 -13.29 14.83 5.38
CA GLY A 148 -13.94 13.73 6.11
C GLY A 148 -12.99 12.96 7.03
N ILE A 149 -11.72 12.82 6.67
CA ILE A 149 -10.74 12.16 7.54
C ILE A 149 -10.01 13.15 8.45
N LEU A 150 -9.64 14.33 7.95
CA LEU A 150 -8.86 15.33 8.71
C LEU A 150 -9.60 15.86 9.94
N GLU A 151 -10.92 15.98 9.85
CA GLU A 151 -11.78 16.46 10.93
C GLU A 151 -12.25 15.35 11.89
N ASN A 152 -11.94 14.08 11.57
CA ASN A 152 -12.37 12.95 12.38
C ASN A 152 -11.52 12.77 13.63
N GLN A 153 -12.16 12.61 14.78
CA GLN A 153 -11.50 12.46 16.09
C GLN A 153 -10.53 11.27 16.14
N LEU A 154 -10.89 10.15 15.52
CA LEU A 154 -10.05 8.95 15.46
C LEU A 154 -8.74 9.24 14.73
N PHE A 155 -8.79 9.89 13.57
CA PHE A 155 -7.60 10.29 12.83
C PHE A 155 -6.76 11.31 13.62
N CYS A 156 -7.40 12.30 14.24
CA CYS A 156 -6.72 13.30 15.07
C CYS A 156 -5.98 12.67 16.26
N SER A 157 -6.50 11.55 16.80
CA SER A 157 -5.88 10.82 17.92
C SER A 157 -4.51 10.21 17.56
N LEU A 158 -4.25 9.95 16.28
CA LEU A 158 -2.94 9.46 15.80
C LEU A 158 -1.83 10.52 15.89
N LYS A 159 -2.17 11.80 16.09
CA LYS A 159 -1.22 12.92 16.23
C LYS A 159 -0.17 13.00 15.12
N ILE A 160 -0.57 12.72 13.88
CA ILE A 160 0.32 12.71 12.71
C ILE A 160 0.82 14.13 12.46
N LYS A 161 2.14 14.34 12.51
CA LYS A 161 2.75 15.66 12.35
C LYS A 161 2.97 16.08 10.90
N ARG A 162 3.06 15.12 9.98
CA ARG A 162 3.30 15.37 8.56
C ARG A 162 2.46 14.40 7.74
N TYR A 163 1.89 14.90 6.67
CA TYR A 163 1.07 14.13 5.75
C TYR A 163 1.88 13.77 4.49
N PRO A 164 2.35 12.52 4.33
CA PRO A 164 2.92 12.07 3.08
C PRO A 164 1.87 12.14 1.97
N ILE A 165 2.22 12.79 0.85
CA ILE A 165 1.30 13.04 -0.25
C ILE A 165 1.83 12.40 -1.52
N ILE A 166 0.98 11.66 -2.22
CA ILE A 166 1.21 11.19 -3.59
C ILE A 166 0.18 11.88 -4.48
N ARG A 167 0.66 12.68 -5.44
CA ARG A 167 -0.22 13.39 -6.37
C ARG A 167 -0.89 12.43 -7.34
N ASN A 168 -2.09 12.79 -7.78
CA ASN A 168 -2.75 12.08 -8.86
C ASN A 168 -1.93 12.24 -10.16
N THR A 169 -1.69 11.15 -10.86
CA THR A 169 -0.89 11.10 -12.09
C THR A 169 -1.26 9.87 -12.91
N GLU A 170 -1.19 9.98 -14.22
CA GLU A 170 -1.36 8.88 -15.15
C GLU A 170 -0.11 7.99 -15.28
N LEU A 171 1.01 8.43 -14.69
CA LEU A 171 2.29 7.71 -14.77
C LEU A 171 2.16 6.21 -14.44
N PHE A 172 1.46 5.88 -13.36
CA PHE A 172 1.33 4.48 -12.94
C PHE A 172 0.44 3.65 -13.87
N PHE A 173 -0.51 4.29 -14.56
CA PHE A 173 -1.28 3.65 -15.62
C PHE A 173 -0.35 3.28 -16.79
N HIS A 174 0.44 4.22 -17.29
CA HIS A 174 1.38 3.97 -18.40
C HIS A 174 2.46 2.95 -18.02
N LEU A 175 2.98 2.98 -16.79
CA LEU A 175 3.93 1.97 -16.33
C LEU A 175 3.33 0.56 -16.39
N ASN A 176 2.07 0.40 -16.01
CA ASN A 176 1.37 -0.87 -16.08
C ASN A 176 1.15 -1.34 -17.53
N GLU A 177 0.75 -0.43 -18.43
CA GLU A 177 0.61 -0.76 -19.87
C GLU A 177 1.93 -1.23 -20.49
N MET A 178 3.02 -0.56 -20.12
CA MET A 178 4.36 -0.93 -20.59
C MET A 178 4.96 -2.13 -19.84
N ASN A 179 4.28 -2.66 -18.83
CA ASN A 179 4.78 -3.70 -17.92
C ASN A 179 6.17 -3.35 -17.35
N LYS A 180 6.37 -2.07 -16.98
CA LYS A 180 7.60 -1.54 -16.42
C LYS A 180 7.40 -1.03 -15.00
N THR A 181 8.45 -1.13 -14.21
CA THR A 181 8.53 -0.50 -12.89
C THR A 181 9.01 0.95 -13.02
N LEU A 182 8.66 1.78 -12.03
CA LEU A 182 9.18 3.15 -11.96
C LEU A 182 10.72 3.17 -11.96
N LYS A 183 11.35 2.19 -11.32
CA LYS A 183 12.80 2.09 -11.24
C LYS A 183 13.41 1.82 -12.63
N GLU A 184 12.87 0.89 -13.40
CA GLU A 184 13.34 0.59 -14.75
C GLU A 184 13.24 1.79 -15.69
N VAL A 185 12.21 2.62 -15.53
CA VAL A 185 12.07 3.85 -16.32
C VAL A 185 13.04 4.93 -15.87
N LEU A 186 13.32 5.04 -14.56
CA LEU A 186 14.29 6.02 -14.03
C LEU A 186 15.75 5.63 -14.33
N ASP A 187 16.03 4.33 -14.43
CA ASP A 187 17.36 3.80 -14.76
C ASP A 187 17.59 3.75 -16.29
N ASP A 188 16.57 4.05 -17.11
CA ASP A 188 16.68 4.09 -18.57
C ASP A 188 17.30 5.40 -19.03
N ASP A 189 18.49 5.35 -19.55
CA ASP A 189 19.32 6.50 -19.97
C ASP A 189 19.11 6.92 -21.45
N ARG A 190 18.16 6.29 -22.16
CA ARG A 190 17.85 6.62 -23.55
C ARG A 190 17.28 8.03 -23.67
N ASP A 191 17.74 8.77 -24.68
CA ASP A 191 17.13 10.04 -25.06
C ASP A 191 15.89 9.80 -25.92
N PHE A 192 14.74 9.64 -25.24
CA PHE A 192 13.44 9.42 -25.91
C PHE A 192 13.04 10.56 -26.84
N ARG A 193 13.46 11.81 -26.55
CA ARG A 193 13.16 12.95 -27.44
C ARG A 193 13.93 12.85 -28.75
N LYS A 194 15.15 12.29 -28.70
CA LYS A 194 15.93 12.02 -29.90
C LYS A 194 15.32 10.88 -30.67
N LEU A 195 14.96 9.77 -30.01
CA LEU A 195 14.29 8.63 -30.63
C LEU A 195 12.99 9.04 -31.33
N MET A 196 12.13 9.84 -30.67
CA MET A 196 10.88 10.35 -31.25
C MET A 196 11.09 11.19 -32.52
N ARG A 197 12.22 11.89 -32.65
CA ARG A 197 12.53 12.69 -33.84
C ARG A 197 13.10 11.83 -34.98
N GLU A 198 13.65 10.68 -34.65
CA GLU A 198 14.29 9.78 -35.59
C GLU A 198 13.36 8.66 -36.05
N CYS A 199 12.20 8.47 -35.41
CA CYS A 199 11.14 7.56 -35.89
C CYS A 199 10.52 8.11 -37.17
N GLU A 200 10.59 7.34 -38.26
CA GLU A 200 10.02 7.70 -39.58
C GLU A 200 8.55 7.31 -39.69
N ASP A 201 8.05 6.39 -38.85
CA ASP A 201 6.67 5.89 -38.86
C ASP A 201 6.05 5.90 -37.46
N ASP A 202 4.75 6.26 -37.35
CA ASP A 202 3.97 6.32 -36.10
C ASP A 202 3.84 4.94 -35.40
N ASP A 203 4.09 3.83 -36.13
CA ASP A 203 4.02 2.46 -35.61
C ASP A 203 5.28 2.02 -34.84
N GLU A 204 6.37 2.82 -34.85
CA GLU A 204 7.62 2.54 -34.12
C GLU A 204 7.75 3.26 -32.77
N LEU A 205 6.75 4.06 -32.39
CA LEU A 205 6.67 4.78 -31.13
C LEU A 205 5.93 3.98 -30.05
#